data_67f1c91a4b5894a45548c7c26412a349
#
_entry.id   67f1c91a4b5894a45548c7c26412a349
#
_cell.length_a   1.000
_cell.length_b   1.000
_cell.length_c   1.000
_cell.angle_alpha   90.00
_cell.angle_beta   90.00
_cell.angle_gamma   90.00
#
_symmetry.space_group_name_H-M   'P 1'
#
loop_
_entity.id
_entity.type
_entity.pdbx_description
1 polymer ?
#
loop_
_entity_poly.entity_id
_entity_poly.type
_entity_poly.pdbx_seq_one_letter_code
_entity_poly.pdbx_strand_id
1 'polypeptide(L)'
;SNSDSVALEIEMKIWNIWSTHPTQEKLTQLLSKGSGLMSKGELNAAYKIFSTIIELTPDWAEGWNKRATVLYLMGRYQESLKDIDEVLKLESRHFGALSGQGLVHIKLKNYEKAIESYEAVQKIYPSISSAKVMIPRLEEIIKDEAI
;
A
#
# COMPACT_ATOMS: atom_id res chain seq x y z
N SER A 1 -20.26 -5.37 -13.91
CA SER A 1 -20.48 -4.66 -15.18
C SER A 1 -19.21 -4.66 -16.02
N ASN A 2 -19.32 -4.34 -17.29
CA ASN A 2 -18.16 -4.21 -18.17
C ASN A 2 -17.18 -3.14 -17.69
N SER A 3 -17.68 -2.04 -17.12
CA SER A 3 -16.83 -0.96 -16.59
C SER A 3 -16.00 -1.41 -15.38
N ASP A 4 -16.57 -2.25 -14.52
CA ASP A 4 -15.86 -2.79 -13.35
C ASP A 4 -14.79 -3.79 -13.77
N SER A 5 -15.10 -4.62 -14.77
CA SER A 5 -14.16 -5.58 -15.34
C SER A 5 -12.95 -4.87 -16.00
N VAL A 6 -13.22 -3.80 -16.76
CA VAL A 6 -12.17 -2.99 -17.39
C VAL A 6 -11.32 -2.29 -16.35
N ALA A 7 -11.94 -1.72 -15.31
CA ALA A 7 -11.22 -1.06 -14.22
C ALA A 7 -10.28 -2.04 -13.50
N LEU A 8 -10.76 -3.24 -13.22
CA LEU A 8 -9.94 -4.28 -12.57
C LEU A 8 -8.77 -4.71 -13.45
N GLU A 9 -8.98 -4.87 -14.75
CA GLU A 9 -7.92 -5.20 -15.71
C GLU A 9 -6.84 -4.12 -15.73
N ILE A 10 -7.24 -2.85 -15.77
CA ILE A 10 -6.30 -1.72 -15.72
C ILE A 10 -5.52 -1.72 -14.41
N GLU A 11 -6.18 -1.93 -13.29
CA GLU A 11 -5.54 -2.02 -11.98
C GLU A 11 -4.46 -3.10 -11.94
N MET A 12 -4.76 -4.28 -12.46
CA MET A 12 -3.79 -5.38 -12.53
C MET A 12 -2.57 -5.02 -13.38
N LYS A 13 -2.77 -4.31 -14.48
CA LYS A 13 -1.67 -3.82 -15.34
C LYS A 13 -0.80 -2.81 -14.59
N ILE A 14 -1.41 -1.90 -13.85
CA ILE A 14 -0.69 -0.91 -13.04
C ILE A 14 0.17 -1.60 -11.98
N TRP A 15 -0.40 -2.56 -11.24
CA TRP A 15 0.35 -3.34 -10.27
C TRP A 15 1.52 -4.09 -10.89
N ASN A 16 1.32 -4.66 -12.09
CA ASN A 16 2.39 -5.34 -12.81
C ASN A 16 3.52 -4.38 -13.17
N ILE A 17 3.19 -3.16 -13.60
CA ILE A 17 4.19 -2.12 -13.91
C ILE A 17 4.95 -1.73 -12.64
N TRP A 18 4.26 -1.46 -11.54
CA TRP A 18 4.91 -1.10 -10.27
C TRP A 18 5.83 -2.20 -9.75
N SER A 19 5.42 -3.47 -9.89
CA SER A 19 6.16 -4.63 -9.38
C SER A 19 7.28 -5.09 -10.29
N THR A 20 7.46 -4.45 -11.44
CA THR A 20 8.50 -4.78 -12.40
C THR A 20 9.55 -3.67 -12.41
N HIS A 21 10.79 -4.00 -12.02
CA HIS A 21 11.87 -3.00 -12.10
C HIS A 21 12.15 -2.66 -13.58
N PRO A 22 12.26 -1.35 -13.90
CA PRO A 22 12.37 -0.92 -15.30
C PRO A 22 13.57 -1.50 -16.07
N THR A 23 14.68 -1.78 -15.39
CA THR A 23 15.94 -2.17 -16.02
C THR A 23 16.60 -3.41 -15.43
N GLN A 24 16.21 -3.87 -14.24
CA GLN A 24 16.89 -4.96 -13.55
C GLN A 24 15.92 -6.07 -13.15
N GLU A 25 15.89 -7.12 -13.96
CA GLU A 25 15.06 -8.30 -13.74
C GLU A 25 15.34 -8.98 -12.39
N LYS A 26 16.58 -8.98 -11.94
CA LYS A 26 16.97 -9.58 -10.66
C LYS A 26 16.24 -8.91 -9.48
N LEU A 27 16.00 -7.60 -9.55
CA LEU A 27 15.26 -6.88 -8.52
C LEU A 27 13.78 -7.26 -8.54
N THR A 28 13.20 -7.45 -9.73
CA THR A 28 11.83 -7.95 -9.88
C THR A 28 11.69 -9.35 -9.27
N GLN A 29 12.64 -10.23 -9.52
CA GLN A 29 12.66 -11.58 -8.95
C GLN A 29 12.82 -11.55 -7.42
N LEU A 30 13.65 -10.67 -6.92
CA LEU A 30 13.88 -10.51 -5.49
C LEU A 30 12.61 -9.97 -4.80
N LEU A 31 11.92 -9.03 -5.42
CA LEU A 31 10.63 -8.53 -4.93
C LEU A 31 9.60 -9.66 -4.85
N SER A 32 9.52 -10.48 -5.89
CA SER A 32 8.62 -11.63 -5.93
C SER A 32 8.93 -12.64 -4.83
N LYS A 33 10.22 -12.90 -4.58
CA LYS A 33 10.65 -13.79 -3.49
C LYS A 33 10.20 -13.24 -2.12
N GLY A 34 10.42 -11.96 -1.88
CA GLY A 34 9.98 -11.31 -0.65
C GLY A 34 8.46 -11.36 -0.48
N SER A 35 7.72 -11.12 -1.55
CA SER A 35 6.26 -11.20 -1.55
C SER A 35 5.76 -12.61 -1.23
N GLY A 36 6.42 -13.64 -1.77
CA GLY A 36 6.12 -15.03 -1.45
C GLY A 36 6.34 -15.36 0.02
N LEU A 37 7.44 -14.90 0.59
CA LEU A 37 7.74 -15.08 2.02
C LEU A 37 6.69 -14.37 2.88
N MET A 38 6.31 -13.15 2.51
CA MET A 38 5.27 -12.39 3.21
C MET A 38 3.94 -13.16 3.22
N SER A 39 3.55 -13.72 2.07
CA SER A 39 2.31 -14.51 1.94
C SER A 39 2.32 -15.76 2.82
N LYS A 40 3.48 -16.32 3.10
CA LYS A 40 3.64 -17.47 4.00
C LYS A 40 3.73 -17.06 5.47
N GLY A 41 3.68 -15.78 5.77
CA GLY A 41 3.82 -15.27 7.13
C GLY A 41 5.27 -15.20 7.63
N GLU A 42 6.25 -15.42 6.76
CA GLU A 42 7.67 -15.31 7.10
C GLU A 42 8.11 -13.85 7.02
N LEU A 43 7.61 -13.05 7.97
CA LEU A 43 7.70 -11.59 7.91
C LEU A 43 9.13 -11.07 8.10
N ASN A 44 9.90 -11.66 9.00
CA ASN A 44 11.29 -11.22 9.22
C ASN A 44 12.15 -11.43 7.98
N ALA A 45 12.00 -12.57 7.31
CA ALA A 45 12.72 -12.87 6.07
C ALA A 45 12.29 -11.93 4.94
N ALA A 46 10.99 -11.67 4.81
CA ALA A 46 10.46 -10.73 3.84
C ALA A 46 10.98 -9.32 4.08
N TYR A 47 10.99 -8.86 5.32
CA TYR A 47 11.52 -7.56 5.72
C TYR A 47 12.97 -7.39 5.28
N LYS A 48 13.81 -8.40 5.50
CA LYS A 48 15.22 -8.37 5.10
C LYS A 48 15.37 -8.24 3.59
N ILE A 49 14.58 -8.98 2.82
CA ILE A 49 14.62 -8.91 1.36
C ILE A 49 14.21 -7.52 0.87
N PHE A 50 13.11 -6.98 1.37
CA PHE A 50 12.65 -5.65 0.95
C PHE A 50 13.64 -4.56 1.37
N SER A 51 14.28 -4.68 2.54
CA SER A 51 15.33 -3.77 2.98
C SER A 51 16.54 -3.81 2.05
N THR A 52 16.93 -4.99 1.59
CA THR A 52 18.01 -5.15 0.61
C THR A 52 17.64 -4.47 -0.72
N ILE A 53 16.41 -4.63 -1.19
CA ILE A 53 15.94 -3.97 -2.41
C ILE A 53 16.04 -2.45 -2.27
N ILE A 54 15.63 -1.89 -1.13
CA ILE A 54 15.71 -0.46 -0.85
C ILE A 54 17.16 0.02 -0.87
N GLU A 55 18.08 -0.74 -0.28
CA GLU A 55 19.52 -0.39 -0.30
C GLU A 55 20.08 -0.38 -1.74
N LEU A 56 19.68 -1.35 -2.56
CA LEU A 56 20.18 -1.48 -3.93
C LEU A 56 19.53 -0.46 -4.87
N THR A 57 18.28 -0.11 -4.66
CA THR A 57 17.50 0.76 -5.55
C THR A 57 16.51 1.60 -4.77
N PRO A 58 17.00 2.64 -4.05
CA PRO A 58 16.14 3.47 -3.20
C PRO A 58 15.12 4.32 -3.98
N ASP A 59 15.27 4.43 -5.29
CA ASP A 59 14.36 5.17 -6.17
C ASP A 59 13.23 4.30 -6.76
N TRP A 60 13.18 3.01 -6.42
CA TRP A 60 12.10 2.13 -6.84
C TRP A 60 11.02 2.09 -5.75
N ALA A 61 9.88 2.72 -6.01
CA ALA A 61 8.80 2.87 -5.05
C ALA A 61 8.33 1.54 -4.45
N GLU A 62 8.31 0.46 -5.24
CA GLU A 62 7.72 -0.80 -4.80
C GLU A 62 8.52 -1.49 -3.69
N GLY A 63 9.83 -1.29 -3.63
CA GLY A 63 10.62 -1.78 -2.49
C GLY A 63 10.12 -1.21 -1.17
N TRP A 64 9.92 0.09 -1.13
CA TRP A 64 9.35 0.79 0.03
C TRP A 64 7.92 0.34 0.33
N ASN A 65 7.10 0.21 -0.72
CA ASN A 65 5.70 -0.19 -0.55
C ASN A 65 5.57 -1.59 0.05
N LYS A 66 6.35 -2.54 -0.42
CA LYS A 66 6.35 -3.91 0.10
C LYS A 66 6.84 -3.96 1.54
N ARG A 67 7.89 -3.20 1.87
CA ARG A 67 8.37 -3.15 3.26
C ARG A 67 7.32 -2.50 4.17
N ALA A 68 6.64 -1.45 3.72
CA ALA A 68 5.54 -0.84 4.47
C ALA A 68 4.45 -1.87 4.80
N THR A 69 4.11 -2.74 3.84
CA THR A 69 3.12 -3.80 4.05
C THR A 69 3.58 -4.80 5.11
N VAL A 70 4.83 -5.24 5.02
CA VAL A 70 5.42 -6.15 6.04
C VAL A 70 5.41 -5.50 7.42
N LEU A 71 5.81 -4.24 7.50
CA LEU A 71 5.81 -3.50 8.78
C LEU A 71 4.41 -3.39 9.37
N TYR A 72 3.41 -3.16 8.52
CA TYR A 72 2.01 -3.19 8.95
C TYR A 72 1.62 -4.54 9.53
N LEU A 73 1.97 -5.64 8.84
CA LEU A 73 1.68 -7.00 9.30
C LEU A 73 2.41 -7.34 10.60
N MET A 74 3.58 -6.75 10.84
CA MET A 74 4.35 -6.89 12.07
C MET A 74 3.81 -6.02 13.22
N GLY A 75 2.83 -5.16 12.98
CA GLY A 75 2.33 -4.21 13.95
C GLY A 75 3.23 -2.99 14.15
N ARG A 76 4.21 -2.78 13.28
CA ARG A 76 5.16 -1.65 13.34
C ARG A 76 4.61 -0.49 12.52
N TYR A 77 3.54 0.10 13.01
CA TYR A 77 2.70 1.04 12.24
C TYR A 77 3.40 2.37 11.91
N GLN A 78 4.14 2.96 12.86
CA GLN A 78 4.83 4.22 12.61
C GLN A 78 5.94 4.07 11.56
N GLU A 79 6.65 2.95 11.60
CA GLU A 79 7.67 2.65 10.58
C GLU A 79 7.03 2.39 9.21
N SER A 80 5.87 1.75 9.19
CA SER A 80 5.10 1.56 7.96
C SER A 80 4.72 2.90 7.32
N LEU A 81 4.25 3.88 8.12
CA LEU A 81 3.92 5.21 7.63
C LEU A 81 5.14 5.93 7.03
N LYS A 82 6.32 5.75 7.63
CA LYS A 82 7.56 6.34 7.08
C LYS A 82 7.90 5.77 5.71
N ASP A 83 7.76 4.48 5.53
CA ASP A 83 8.00 3.83 4.24
C ASP A 83 6.96 4.27 3.20
N ILE A 84 5.70 4.42 3.60
CA ILE A 84 4.65 4.94 2.73
C ILE A 84 4.97 6.37 2.27
N ASP A 85 5.49 7.22 3.16
CA ASP A 85 5.91 8.57 2.78
C ASP A 85 6.99 8.52 1.69
N GLU A 86 7.93 7.59 1.77
CA GLU A 86 8.94 7.41 0.72
C GLU A 86 8.32 6.96 -0.60
N VAL A 87 7.34 6.05 -0.56
CA VAL A 87 6.58 5.65 -1.76
C VAL A 87 5.94 6.87 -2.43
N LEU A 88 5.26 7.70 -1.63
CA LEU A 88 4.50 8.83 -2.15
C LEU A 88 5.38 9.97 -2.65
N LYS A 89 6.62 10.08 -2.17
CA LYS A 89 7.62 11.00 -2.74
C LYS A 89 8.04 10.55 -4.14
N LEU A 90 8.17 9.24 -4.35
CA LEU A 90 8.59 8.67 -5.64
C LEU A 90 7.43 8.55 -6.62
N GLU A 91 6.25 8.22 -6.12
CA GLU A 91 5.04 7.98 -6.91
C GLU A 91 3.83 8.53 -6.15
N SER A 92 3.52 9.81 -6.33
CA SER A 92 2.45 10.50 -5.61
C SER A 92 1.05 9.93 -5.86
N ARG A 93 0.85 9.22 -6.96
CA ARG A 93 -0.42 8.60 -7.34
C ARG A 93 -0.47 7.11 -7.06
N HIS A 94 0.39 6.62 -6.18
CA HIS A 94 0.39 5.21 -5.80
C HIS A 94 -0.81 4.92 -4.90
N PHE A 95 -1.93 4.54 -5.48
CA PHE A 95 -3.17 4.30 -4.72
C PHE A 95 -3.06 3.11 -3.76
N GLY A 96 -2.21 2.12 -4.07
CA GLY A 96 -1.93 1.03 -3.14
C GLY A 96 -1.30 1.50 -1.84
N ALA A 97 -0.32 2.40 -1.93
CA ALA A 97 0.32 3.00 -0.75
C ALA A 97 -0.67 3.88 0.03
N LEU A 98 -1.49 4.67 -0.67
CA LEU A 98 -2.51 5.49 -0.02
C LEU A 98 -3.55 4.64 0.70
N SER A 99 -3.98 3.53 0.12
CA SER A 99 -4.89 2.59 0.77
C SER A 99 -4.23 1.96 2.01
N GLY A 100 -2.96 1.58 1.88
CA GLY A 100 -2.17 1.08 3.01
C GLY A 100 -2.05 2.10 4.13
N GLN A 101 -1.84 3.38 3.78
CA GLN A 101 -1.81 4.48 4.75
C GLN A 101 -3.14 4.57 5.52
N GLY A 102 -4.25 4.43 4.82
CA GLY A 102 -5.58 4.39 5.46
C GLY A 102 -5.69 3.24 6.45
N LEU A 103 -5.25 2.04 6.08
CA LEU A 103 -5.27 0.89 6.97
C LEU A 103 -4.40 1.10 8.21
N VAL A 104 -3.21 1.67 8.05
CA VAL A 104 -2.33 1.97 9.19
C VAL A 104 -2.99 2.97 10.14
N HIS A 105 -3.58 4.03 9.61
CA HIS A 105 -4.28 5.02 10.43
C HIS A 105 -5.47 4.41 11.17
N ILE A 106 -6.18 3.46 10.59
CA ILE A 106 -7.24 2.72 11.29
C ILE A 106 -6.66 1.97 12.49
N LYS A 107 -5.53 1.27 12.31
CA LYS A 107 -4.87 0.54 13.41
C LYS A 107 -4.42 1.49 14.53
N LEU A 108 -4.01 2.70 14.17
CA LEU A 108 -3.63 3.74 15.13
C LEU A 108 -4.83 4.52 15.69
N LYS A 109 -6.04 4.19 15.27
CA LYS A 109 -7.28 4.88 15.64
C LYS A 109 -7.32 6.36 15.21
N ASN A 110 -6.55 6.70 14.18
CA ASN A 110 -6.55 8.02 13.55
C ASN A 110 -7.56 8.02 12.39
N TYR A 111 -8.84 7.96 12.72
CA TYR A 111 -9.90 7.73 11.74
C TYR A 111 -10.06 8.85 10.74
N GLU A 112 -9.90 10.12 11.16
CA GLU A 112 -9.94 11.27 10.26
C GLU A 112 -8.83 11.21 9.22
N LYS A 113 -7.62 10.86 9.64
CA LYS A 113 -6.48 10.68 8.71
C LYS A 113 -6.71 9.50 7.77
N ALA A 114 -7.33 8.43 8.26
CA ALA A 114 -7.69 7.29 7.42
C ALA A 114 -8.67 7.70 6.32
N ILE A 115 -9.68 8.51 6.64
CA ILE A 115 -10.63 9.05 5.67
C ILE A 115 -9.88 9.89 4.62
N GLU A 116 -8.98 10.77 5.03
CA GLU A 116 -8.18 11.58 4.11
C GLU A 116 -7.41 10.70 3.12
N SER A 117 -6.81 9.60 3.60
CA SER A 117 -6.09 8.65 2.75
C SER A 117 -7.01 8.00 1.71
N TYR A 118 -8.19 7.54 2.13
CA TYR A 118 -9.15 6.93 1.22
C TYR A 118 -9.77 7.93 0.25
N GLU A 119 -9.99 9.17 0.67
CA GLU A 119 -10.44 10.24 -0.23
C GLU A 119 -9.38 10.52 -1.31
N ALA A 120 -8.10 10.50 -0.95
CA ALA A 120 -7.01 10.63 -1.91
C ALA A 120 -7.01 9.48 -2.91
N VAL A 121 -7.28 8.26 -2.46
CA VAL A 121 -7.44 7.10 -3.35
C VAL A 121 -8.60 7.32 -4.34
N GLN A 122 -9.74 7.81 -3.87
CA GLN A 122 -10.90 8.04 -4.72
C GLN A 122 -10.65 9.08 -5.81
N LYS A 123 -9.82 10.08 -5.54
CA LYS A 123 -9.44 11.07 -6.55
C LYS A 123 -8.67 10.44 -7.71
N ILE A 124 -7.87 9.43 -7.41
CA ILE A 124 -7.04 8.73 -8.41
C ILE A 124 -7.83 7.62 -9.09
N TYR A 125 -8.61 6.87 -8.29
CA TYR A 125 -9.35 5.70 -8.74
C TYR A 125 -10.78 5.76 -8.18
N PRO A 126 -11.69 6.56 -8.81
CA PRO A 126 -13.03 6.82 -8.27
C PRO A 126 -13.90 5.57 -8.04
N SER A 127 -13.70 4.52 -8.83
CA SER A 127 -14.49 3.29 -8.72
C SER A 127 -13.93 2.26 -7.74
N ILE A 128 -12.85 2.58 -7.02
CA ILE A 128 -12.26 1.61 -6.07
C ILE A 128 -13.24 1.30 -4.94
N SER A 129 -13.55 0.01 -4.79
CA SER A 129 -14.56 -0.45 -3.82
C SER A 129 -14.11 -0.26 -2.36
N SER A 130 -12.82 -0.39 -2.07
CA SER A 130 -12.32 -0.25 -0.71
C SER A 130 -12.63 1.12 -0.11
N ALA A 131 -12.36 2.20 -0.85
CA ALA A 131 -12.66 3.56 -0.39
C ALA A 131 -14.15 3.80 -0.23
N LYS A 132 -14.95 3.32 -1.18
CA LYS A 132 -16.42 3.45 -1.12
C LYS A 132 -17.03 2.80 0.12
N VAL A 133 -16.44 1.69 0.57
CA VAL A 133 -16.89 0.97 1.76
C VAL A 133 -16.35 1.59 3.04
N MET A 134 -15.06 1.95 3.04
CA MET A 134 -14.37 2.37 4.25
C MET A 134 -14.75 3.78 4.72
N ILE A 135 -14.93 4.72 3.80
CA ILE A 135 -15.23 6.11 4.20
C ILE A 135 -16.50 6.21 5.03
N PRO A 136 -17.66 5.67 4.59
CA PRO A 136 -18.86 5.72 5.42
C PRO A 136 -18.72 5.00 6.77
N ARG A 137 -18.00 3.89 6.78
CA ARG A 137 -17.73 3.14 8.02
C ARG A 137 -16.95 3.96 9.03
N LEU A 138 -15.92 4.63 8.57
CA LEU A 138 -15.07 5.46 9.42
C LEU A 138 -15.82 6.68 9.95
N GLU A 139 -16.65 7.31 9.11
CA GLU A 139 -17.50 8.41 9.50
C GLU A 139 -18.46 7.98 10.61
N GLU A 140 -19.03 6.78 10.52
CA GLU A 140 -19.93 6.23 11.52
C GLU A 140 -19.18 5.96 12.85
N ILE A 141 -17.98 5.40 12.80
CA ILE A 141 -17.14 5.19 13.98
C ILE A 141 -16.85 6.51 14.69
N ILE A 142 -16.47 7.54 13.95
CA ILE A 142 -16.19 8.88 14.48
C ILE A 142 -17.43 9.44 15.17
N LYS A 143 -18.59 9.30 14.53
CA LYS A 143 -19.86 9.76 15.07
C LYS A 143 -20.21 9.04 16.39
N ASP A 144 -20.01 7.74 16.44
CA ASP A 144 -20.30 6.93 17.64
C ASP A 144 -19.37 7.30 18.79
N GLU A 145 -18.09 7.55 18.52
CA GLU A 145 -17.13 7.96 19.55
C GLU A 145 -17.37 9.35 20.11
N ALA A 146 -18.05 10.21 19.36
CA ALA A 146 -18.38 11.57 19.79
C ALA A 146 -19.55 11.65 20.81
N ILE A 147 -20.25 10.53 21.08
CA ILE A 147 -21.40 10.48 22.00
C ILE A 147 -20.93 10.28 23.45
#